data_27edd34d921d5332f27ed8bff561e80c
#
_entry.id   27edd34d921d5332f27ed8bff561e80c
#
_cell.length_a   1.000
_cell.length_b   1.000
_cell.length_c   1.000
_cell.angle_alpha   90.00
_cell.angle_beta   90.00
_cell.angle_gamma   90.00
#
_symmetry.space_group_name_H-M   'P 1'
#
loop_
_entity.id
_entity.type
_entity.pdbx_description
1 polymer ?
#
loop_
_entity_poly.entity_id
_entity_poly.type
_entity_poly.pdbx_seq_one_letter_code
_entity_poly.pdbx_strand_id
1 'polypeptide(L)'
;MKGVVLVADDDAAIRTVLNQALSRAGYEVRVASNAATLWRWIATGEGDIVVTDVVLPDENAFDFLPRIKNVRPDLPIIIMSAQNTFMTAIKASDAGAYEYLPKPFDLSELINIIGRAIAEPKRNPMAAVSDDVIEDMPLIGRSPAMQEIYRTLARMMQTDLTVMITGESGTGKELVATALHEYGRRKNGPFIAINMAAIPRDLIESELFGHEKGAFTGANNRSSGRFEQANGGTLFLDEIGDMPIEAQTRLLRVLQQGEYMTVGGRTPIKTDVRIVAATNKDLKQQIAQGLFREDLYYRLNVVPIRMPALRERLEDIGDLVRHFFKLANNDGLAKKRISHDAVERLKRYNWPGNVRELENLVRRLTALYPQEEIQLDIVEQELKSEDWGEIHSQNIAITGSISIGEAVERNMQRYFASFGEQLPPSGLYQKVLEEVEYPLLLACLTATKGNQIKAADILGLNRNTLRKKVRELGVNIYKDVT
;
A
#
# COMPACT_ATOMS: atom_id res chain seq x y z
N MET A 1 21.02 30.41 -23.88
CA MET A 1 19.83 30.43 -23.04
C MET A 1 19.18 29.05 -23.12
N LYS A 2 18.78 28.45 -21.99
CA LYS A 2 18.16 27.11 -21.96
C LYS A 2 16.67 27.11 -22.31
N GLY A 3 16.04 28.28 -22.42
CA GLY A 3 14.62 28.46 -22.71
C GLY A 3 13.98 29.54 -21.83
N VAL A 4 12.74 29.94 -22.18
CA VAL A 4 11.92 30.93 -21.48
C VAL A 4 10.87 30.22 -20.62
N VAL A 5 10.91 30.45 -19.30
CA VAL A 5 9.97 29.87 -18.33
C VAL A 5 8.96 30.94 -17.90
N LEU A 6 7.68 30.66 -18.12
CA LEU A 6 6.58 31.52 -17.64
C LEU A 6 6.12 31.00 -16.27
N VAL A 7 6.21 31.83 -15.24
CA VAL A 7 5.82 31.48 -13.87
C VAL A 7 4.61 32.28 -13.44
N ALA A 8 3.55 31.63 -12.94
CA ALA A 8 2.39 32.30 -12.36
C ALA A 8 2.10 31.76 -10.95
N ASP A 9 2.06 32.66 -9.98
CA ASP A 9 1.77 32.36 -8.57
C ASP A 9 1.27 33.66 -7.91
N ASP A 10 0.33 33.61 -7.00
CA ASP A 10 -0.18 34.79 -6.29
C ASP A 10 0.77 35.25 -5.17
N ASP A 11 1.59 34.33 -4.61
CA ASP A 11 2.58 34.61 -3.59
C ASP A 11 3.84 35.28 -4.15
N ALA A 12 4.10 36.51 -3.75
CA ALA A 12 5.28 37.28 -4.17
C ALA A 12 6.61 36.65 -3.72
N ALA A 13 6.63 35.98 -2.55
CA ALA A 13 7.84 35.32 -2.05
C ALA A 13 8.17 34.11 -2.93
N ILE A 14 7.19 33.29 -3.29
CA ILE A 14 7.37 32.13 -4.17
C ILE A 14 7.85 32.61 -5.56
N ARG A 15 7.22 33.63 -6.14
CA ARG A 15 7.67 34.20 -7.43
C ARG A 15 9.14 34.64 -7.38
N THR A 16 9.56 35.28 -6.29
CA THR A 16 10.94 35.75 -6.13
C THR A 16 11.92 34.59 -6.05
N VAL A 17 11.59 33.56 -5.25
CA VAL A 17 12.42 32.36 -5.09
C VAL A 17 12.56 31.60 -6.40
N LEU A 18 11.45 31.39 -7.12
CA LEU A 18 11.45 30.69 -8.41
C LEU A 18 12.24 31.48 -9.47
N ASN A 19 12.04 32.79 -9.55
CA ASN A 19 12.79 33.63 -10.47
C ASN A 19 14.30 33.54 -10.23
N GLN A 20 14.75 33.63 -8.98
CA GLN A 20 16.16 33.53 -8.65
C GLN A 20 16.75 32.15 -8.95
N ALA A 21 16.03 31.07 -8.58
CA ALA A 21 16.51 29.71 -8.78
C ALA A 21 16.61 29.34 -10.28
N LEU A 22 15.60 29.66 -11.05
CA LEU A 22 15.55 29.34 -12.48
C LEU A 22 16.53 30.23 -13.29
N SER A 23 16.68 31.51 -12.93
CA SER A 23 17.68 32.37 -13.55
C SER A 23 19.11 31.90 -13.29
N ARG A 24 19.42 31.44 -12.07
CA ARG A 24 20.71 30.80 -11.76
C ARG A 24 20.95 29.51 -12.54
N ALA A 25 19.89 28.76 -12.84
CA ALA A 25 19.96 27.57 -13.68
C ALA A 25 20.12 27.85 -15.18
N GLY A 26 20.08 29.14 -15.61
CA GLY A 26 20.32 29.61 -16.97
C GLY A 26 19.08 29.75 -17.85
N TYR A 27 17.90 29.83 -17.23
CA TYR A 27 16.62 30.12 -17.92
C TYR A 27 16.30 31.62 -17.93
N GLU A 28 15.62 32.10 -18.95
CA GLU A 28 14.93 33.39 -18.91
C GLU A 28 13.58 33.17 -18.19
N VAL A 29 13.26 34.00 -17.20
CA VAL A 29 12.07 33.84 -16.38
C VAL A 29 11.17 35.05 -16.46
N ARG A 30 9.88 34.82 -16.75
CA ARG A 30 8.85 35.86 -16.64
C ARG A 30 7.85 35.45 -15.57
N VAL A 31 7.55 36.39 -14.65
CA VAL A 31 6.70 36.11 -13.50
C VAL A 31 5.40 36.92 -13.59
N ALA A 32 4.27 36.26 -13.39
CA ALA A 32 2.95 36.83 -13.31
C ALA A 32 2.31 36.58 -11.95
N SER A 33 1.41 37.46 -11.50
CA SER A 33 0.62 37.27 -10.28
C SER A 33 -0.82 36.81 -10.56
N ASN A 34 -1.20 36.64 -11.85
CA ASN A 34 -2.55 36.31 -12.29
C ASN A 34 -2.55 35.56 -13.62
N ALA A 35 -3.66 34.90 -13.94
CA ALA A 35 -3.85 34.15 -15.17
C ALA A 35 -3.95 35.05 -16.40
N ALA A 36 -4.53 36.25 -16.29
CA ALA A 36 -4.69 37.18 -17.40
C ALA A 36 -3.35 37.64 -17.99
N THR A 37 -2.35 37.92 -17.16
CA THR A 37 -0.99 38.26 -17.59
C THR A 37 -0.29 37.09 -18.24
N LEU A 38 -0.40 35.88 -17.62
CA LEU A 38 0.13 34.64 -18.15
C LEU A 38 -0.47 34.33 -19.54
N TRP A 39 -1.79 34.47 -19.69
CA TRP A 39 -2.49 34.27 -20.95
C TRP A 39 -1.97 35.16 -22.08
N ARG A 40 -1.73 36.43 -21.81
CA ARG A 40 -1.23 37.38 -22.80
C ARG A 40 0.11 36.90 -23.40
N TRP A 41 1.03 36.42 -22.57
CA TRP A 41 2.31 35.88 -23.05
C TRP A 41 2.14 34.58 -23.85
N ILE A 42 1.27 33.70 -23.38
CA ILE A 42 0.99 32.45 -24.10
C ILE A 42 0.35 32.72 -25.46
N ALA A 43 -0.63 33.64 -25.54
CA ALA A 43 -1.33 34.00 -26.76
C ALA A 43 -0.42 34.70 -27.78
N THR A 44 0.61 35.45 -27.33
CA THR A 44 1.64 36.03 -28.20
C THR A 44 2.73 35.07 -28.60
N GLY A 45 2.64 33.80 -28.20
CA GLY A 45 3.60 32.76 -28.56
C GLY A 45 4.86 32.70 -27.66
N GLU A 46 4.87 33.46 -26.58
CA GLU A 46 6.01 33.51 -25.67
C GLU A 46 6.06 32.29 -24.73
N GLY A 47 7.27 31.99 -24.22
CA GLY A 47 7.55 30.89 -23.28
C GLY A 47 7.66 29.52 -23.93
N ASP A 48 8.60 28.75 -23.42
CA ASP A 48 8.86 27.36 -23.82
C ASP A 48 8.22 26.37 -22.82
N ILE A 49 7.89 26.84 -21.61
CA ILE A 49 7.23 26.08 -20.55
C ILE A 49 6.48 27.03 -19.61
N VAL A 50 5.38 26.54 -19.05
CA VAL A 50 4.59 27.22 -18.02
C VAL A 50 4.74 26.49 -16.68
N VAL A 51 4.92 27.26 -15.60
CA VAL A 51 4.86 26.80 -14.21
C VAL A 51 3.81 27.65 -13.49
N THR A 52 2.68 27.08 -13.11
CA THR A 52 1.56 27.84 -12.54
C THR A 52 1.02 27.25 -11.26
N ASP A 53 0.59 28.10 -10.32
CA ASP A 53 -0.23 27.65 -9.21
C ASP A 53 -1.62 27.22 -9.71
N VAL A 54 -2.27 26.29 -8.97
CA VAL A 54 -3.66 25.89 -9.21
C VAL A 54 -4.61 27.05 -8.98
N VAL A 55 -4.43 27.78 -7.89
CA VAL A 55 -5.33 28.89 -7.51
C VAL A 55 -4.66 30.22 -7.81
N LEU A 56 -5.13 30.88 -8.85
CA LEU A 56 -4.76 32.26 -9.15
C LEU A 56 -5.92 33.20 -8.77
N PRO A 57 -5.67 34.50 -8.50
CA PRO A 57 -6.69 35.42 -8.01
C PRO A 57 -7.89 35.62 -8.94
N ASP A 58 -7.66 35.42 -10.23
CA ASP A 58 -8.62 35.68 -11.29
C ASP A 58 -9.20 34.42 -11.95
N GLU A 59 -8.50 33.30 -11.93
CA GLU A 59 -8.95 32.06 -12.58
C GLU A 59 -8.27 30.81 -11.95
N ASN A 60 -8.95 29.66 -11.95
CA ASN A 60 -8.36 28.39 -11.56
C ASN A 60 -7.54 27.78 -12.72
N ALA A 61 -6.35 27.25 -12.43
CA ALA A 61 -5.49 26.69 -13.47
C ALA A 61 -6.16 25.54 -14.23
N PHE A 62 -7.01 24.74 -13.60
CA PHE A 62 -7.70 23.62 -14.26
C PHE A 62 -8.71 24.10 -15.31
N ASP A 63 -9.36 25.24 -15.11
CA ASP A 63 -10.26 25.86 -16.09
C ASP A 63 -9.47 26.55 -17.22
N PHE A 64 -8.30 27.04 -16.90
CA PHE A 64 -7.41 27.77 -17.80
C PHE A 64 -6.57 26.86 -18.71
N LEU A 65 -6.14 25.68 -18.23
CA LEU A 65 -5.30 24.74 -18.99
C LEU A 65 -5.89 24.31 -20.33
N PRO A 66 -7.18 23.91 -20.44
CA PRO A 66 -7.78 23.52 -21.72
C PRO A 66 -7.69 24.63 -22.75
N ARG A 67 -7.81 25.90 -22.34
CA ARG A 67 -7.67 27.07 -23.24
C ARG A 67 -6.24 27.21 -23.77
N ILE A 68 -5.24 26.97 -22.89
CA ILE A 68 -3.83 26.98 -23.30
C ILE A 68 -3.57 25.87 -24.32
N LYS A 69 -4.06 24.66 -24.03
CA LYS A 69 -3.86 23.48 -24.89
C LYS A 69 -4.53 23.59 -26.24
N ASN A 70 -5.65 24.32 -26.34
CA ASN A 70 -6.31 24.61 -27.62
C ASN A 70 -5.49 25.54 -28.49
N VAL A 71 -4.74 26.51 -27.93
CA VAL A 71 -3.93 27.49 -28.68
C VAL A 71 -2.50 26.97 -28.87
N ARG A 72 -1.93 26.35 -27.88
CA ARG A 72 -0.56 25.80 -27.87
C ARG A 72 -0.54 24.38 -27.31
N PRO A 73 -0.96 23.37 -28.09
CA PRO A 73 -1.08 21.98 -27.62
C PRO A 73 0.26 21.38 -27.12
N ASP A 74 1.35 21.85 -27.69
CA ASP A 74 2.69 21.36 -27.41
C ASP A 74 3.38 22.04 -26.21
N LEU A 75 2.81 23.13 -25.66
CA LEU A 75 3.41 23.85 -24.55
C LEU A 75 3.34 23.00 -23.29
N PRO A 76 4.49 22.61 -22.70
CA PRO A 76 4.48 21.88 -21.44
C PRO A 76 4.03 22.80 -20.29
N ILE A 77 3.19 22.27 -19.41
CA ILE A 77 2.64 23.01 -18.27
C ILE A 77 2.88 22.21 -17.00
N ILE A 78 3.58 22.80 -16.05
CA ILE A 78 3.77 22.27 -14.71
C ILE A 78 2.80 22.98 -13.78
N ILE A 79 2.01 22.21 -13.04
CA ILE A 79 1.07 22.74 -12.05
C ILE A 79 1.67 22.61 -10.66
N MET A 80 1.73 23.71 -9.91
CA MET A 80 2.08 23.73 -8.48
C MET A 80 0.81 23.81 -7.64
N SER A 81 0.74 23.13 -6.50
CA SER A 81 -0.43 23.21 -5.61
C SER A 81 -0.07 23.04 -4.14
N ALA A 82 -0.71 23.85 -3.30
CA ALA A 82 -0.73 23.65 -1.85
C ALA A 82 -1.77 22.59 -1.43
N GLN A 83 -2.74 22.28 -2.29
CA GLN A 83 -3.71 21.21 -2.07
C GLN A 83 -3.14 19.89 -2.56
N ASN A 84 -2.41 19.21 -1.70
CA ASN A 84 -1.69 17.97 -1.98
C ASN A 84 -2.63 16.76 -1.89
N THR A 85 -3.67 16.71 -2.75
CA THR A 85 -4.62 15.62 -2.78
C THR A 85 -4.46 14.79 -4.06
N PHE A 86 -4.84 13.53 -3.98
CA PHE A 86 -4.88 12.62 -5.11
C PHE A 86 -5.70 13.20 -6.29
N MET A 87 -6.86 13.78 -5.99
CA MET A 87 -7.73 14.43 -6.99
C MET A 87 -7.07 15.62 -7.71
N THR A 88 -6.24 16.40 -7.01
CA THR A 88 -5.52 17.49 -7.62
C THR A 88 -4.50 16.96 -8.65
N ALA A 89 -3.82 15.87 -8.34
CA ALA A 89 -2.88 15.23 -9.27
C ALA A 89 -3.61 14.64 -10.50
N ILE A 90 -4.78 14.02 -10.32
CA ILE A 90 -5.61 13.51 -11.41
C ILE A 90 -6.10 14.66 -12.29
N LYS A 91 -6.73 15.68 -11.72
CA LYS A 91 -7.23 16.86 -12.47
C LYS A 91 -6.12 17.51 -13.27
N ALA A 92 -4.91 17.61 -12.72
CA ALA A 92 -3.75 18.13 -13.46
C ALA A 92 -3.41 17.25 -14.66
N SER A 93 -3.39 15.93 -14.49
CA SER A 93 -3.14 14.97 -15.57
C SER A 93 -4.22 15.02 -16.66
N ASP A 94 -5.49 15.01 -16.27
CA ASP A 94 -6.63 15.03 -17.19
C ASP A 94 -6.73 16.36 -17.95
N ALA A 95 -6.38 17.48 -17.30
CA ALA A 95 -6.29 18.78 -17.96
C ALA A 95 -5.09 18.89 -18.92
N GLY A 96 -4.25 17.86 -19.01
CA GLY A 96 -3.10 17.81 -19.92
C GLY A 96 -1.86 18.53 -19.39
N ALA A 97 -1.71 18.66 -18.08
CA ALA A 97 -0.45 19.12 -17.50
C ALA A 97 0.69 18.13 -17.83
N TYR A 98 1.89 18.65 -18.02
CA TYR A 98 3.09 17.85 -18.20
C TYR A 98 3.50 17.17 -16.89
N GLU A 99 3.42 17.91 -15.77
CA GLU A 99 3.74 17.42 -14.45
C GLU A 99 2.95 18.17 -13.37
N TYR A 100 2.69 17.52 -12.26
CA TYR A 100 2.10 18.08 -11.05
C TYR A 100 3.15 18.12 -9.92
N LEU A 101 3.31 19.27 -9.26
CA LEU A 101 4.31 19.49 -8.22
C LEU A 101 3.64 20.00 -6.93
N PRO A 102 3.52 19.17 -5.89
CA PRO A 102 2.94 19.57 -4.61
C PRO A 102 3.86 20.54 -3.86
N LYS A 103 3.30 21.59 -3.25
CA LYS A 103 4.00 22.52 -2.34
C LYS A 103 3.98 21.93 -0.90
N PRO A 104 5.10 21.96 -0.16
CA PRO A 104 6.43 22.43 -0.54
C PRO A 104 7.20 21.43 -1.42
N PHE A 105 8.02 21.93 -2.34
CA PHE A 105 8.83 21.12 -3.26
C PHE A 105 10.30 21.56 -3.25
N ASP A 106 11.18 20.66 -3.73
CA ASP A 106 12.59 20.98 -3.92
C ASP A 106 12.80 21.74 -5.25
N LEU A 107 13.51 22.85 -5.18
CA LEU A 107 13.87 23.66 -6.36
C LEU A 107 14.72 22.88 -7.37
N SER A 108 15.55 21.96 -6.92
CA SER A 108 16.36 21.08 -7.78
C SER A 108 15.46 20.12 -8.56
N GLU A 109 14.41 19.61 -7.94
CA GLU A 109 13.39 18.78 -8.59
C GLU A 109 12.69 19.55 -9.70
N LEU A 110 12.19 20.76 -9.42
CA LEU A 110 11.54 21.62 -10.41
C LEU A 110 12.46 21.93 -11.60
N ILE A 111 13.74 22.29 -11.36
CA ILE A 111 14.72 22.56 -12.42
C ILE A 111 14.93 21.33 -13.30
N ASN A 112 15.02 20.13 -12.72
CA ASN A 112 15.17 18.89 -13.46
C ASN A 112 13.92 18.57 -14.32
N ILE A 113 12.72 18.81 -13.79
CA ILE A 113 11.46 18.62 -14.53
C ILE A 113 11.40 19.58 -15.71
N ILE A 114 11.71 20.87 -15.50
CA ILE A 114 11.76 21.89 -16.56
C ILE A 114 12.76 21.49 -17.66
N GLY A 115 13.95 21.02 -17.27
CA GLY A 115 14.97 20.58 -18.21
C GLY A 115 14.51 19.41 -19.08
N ARG A 116 13.83 18.44 -18.52
CA ARG A 116 13.24 17.31 -19.26
C ARG A 116 12.10 17.77 -20.17
N ALA A 117 11.21 18.60 -19.67
CA ALA A 117 10.04 19.07 -20.43
C ALA A 117 10.40 19.86 -21.67
N ILE A 118 11.49 20.65 -21.63
CA ILE A 118 11.99 21.40 -22.78
C ILE A 118 12.77 20.49 -23.76
N ALA A 119 13.43 19.44 -23.27
CA ALA A 119 14.26 18.54 -24.10
C ALA A 119 13.47 17.43 -24.80
N GLU A 120 12.29 17.04 -24.32
CA GLU A 120 11.50 15.95 -24.89
C GLU A 120 10.70 16.38 -26.12
N PRO A 121 10.72 15.63 -27.25
CA PRO A 121 9.79 15.86 -28.34
C PRO A 121 8.36 15.48 -27.93
N LYS A 122 7.44 16.33 -28.22
CA LYS A 122 5.99 16.45 -28.02
C LYS A 122 5.22 15.13 -27.89
N ARG A 123 4.56 14.90 -26.75
CA ARG A 123 3.50 13.89 -26.58
C ARG A 123 2.12 14.56 -26.66
N ASN A 124 1.24 14.02 -27.50
CA ASN A 124 -0.16 14.47 -27.61
C ASN A 124 -0.96 14.12 -26.36
N PRO A 125 -1.68 15.04 -25.74
CA PRO A 125 -2.68 14.74 -24.72
C PRO A 125 -4.03 14.40 -25.39
N MET A 126 -4.73 13.40 -24.89
CA MET A 126 -6.10 13.05 -25.29
C MET A 126 -7.11 13.25 -24.15
N ALA A 127 -8.10 14.07 -24.49
CA ALA A 127 -9.49 14.18 -23.99
C ALA A 127 -9.83 14.24 -22.49
N ALA A 128 -10.58 15.31 -22.17
CA ALA A 128 -11.17 15.66 -20.89
C ALA A 128 -12.31 14.74 -20.42
N VAL A 129 -12.46 14.63 -19.11
CA VAL A 129 -13.59 14.00 -18.42
C VAL A 129 -14.21 14.96 -17.39
N SER A 130 -15.53 14.93 -17.30
CA SER A 130 -16.48 15.84 -16.68
C SER A 130 -16.45 15.99 -15.14
N ASP A 131 -17.00 17.11 -14.67
CA ASP A 131 -16.88 17.83 -13.39
C ASP A 131 -17.56 17.28 -12.12
N ASP A 132 -18.05 16.04 -12.01
CA ASP A 132 -19.05 15.67 -10.99
C ASP A 132 -18.60 14.72 -9.86
N VAL A 133 -17.34 14.62 -9.46
CA VAL A 133 -16.95 13.72 -8.34
C VAL A 133 -15.97 14.40 -7.36
N ILE A 134 -16.51 15.16 -6.38
CA ILE A 134 -15.68 15.87 -5.38
C ILE A 134 -15.71 15.24 -3.96
N GLU A 135 -16.53 14.26 -3.62
CA GLU A 135 -16.77 13.92 -2.20
C GLU A 135 -16.22 12.61 -1.66
N ASP A 136 -15.80 11.63 -2.44
CA ASP A 136 -15.25 10.37 -1.91
C ASP A 136 -13.84 10.07 -2.43
N MET A 137 -12.84 10.56 -1.69
CA MET A 137 -11.44 10.24 -1.99
C MET A 137 -11.07 8.83 -1.49
N PRO A 138 -10.68 7.89 -2.38
CA PRO A 138 -10.27 6.55 -1.95
C PRO A 138 -8.91 6.52 -1.24
N LEU A 139 -8.05 7.52 -1.46
CA LEU A 139 -6.69 7.57 -0.91
C LEU A 139 -6.45 8.88 -0.16
N ILE A 140 -6.00 8.76 1.11
CA ILE A 140 -5.75 9.89 2.00
C ILE A 140 -4.29 9.91 2.41
N GLY A 141 -3.67 11.09 2.34
CA GLY A 141 -2.32 11.36 2.80
C GLY A 141 -1.73 12.59 2.10
N ARG A 142 -0.91 13.33 2.84
CA ARG A 142 -0.17 14.51 2.35
C ARG A 142 1.34 14.32 2.47
N SER A 143 1.76 13.21 3.06
CA SER A 143 3.18 12.89 3.21
C SER A 143 3.89 12.82 1.85
N PRO A 144 5.20 13.13 1.78
CA PRO A 144 5.98 13.04 0.54
C PRO A 144 5.90 11.67 -0.13
N ALA A 145 5.88 10.60 0.68
CA ALA A 145 5.74 9.23 0.18
C ALA A 145 4.41 9.00 -0.55
N MET A 146 3.30 9.52 -0.03
CA MET A 146 1.98 9.43 -0.69
C MET A 146 1.91 10.32 -1.94
N GLN A 147 2.58 11.48 -1.94
CA GLN A 147 2.64 12.35 -3.11
C GLN A 147 3.35 11.70 -4.30
N GLU A 148 4.41 10.94 -4.07
CA GLU A 148 5.09 10.18 -5.12
C GLU A 148 4.17 9.11 -5.71
N ILE A 149 3.40 8.41 -4.85
CA ILE A 149 2.38 7.44 -5.30
C ILE A 149 1.33 8.13 -6.16
N TYR A 150 0.80 9.28 -5.74
CA TYR A 150 -0.21 10.02 -6.51
C TYR A 150 0.30 10.43 -7.89
N ARG A 151 1.53 10.92 -7.99
CA ARG A 151 2.18 11.23 -9.28
C ARG A 151 2.30 9.99 -10.16
N THR A 152 2.71 8.86 -9.59
CA THR A 152 2.82 7.60 -10.32
C THR A 152 1.45 7.11 -10.79
N LEU A 153 0.43 7.14 -9.94
CA LEU A 153 -0.95 6.77 -10.28
C LEU A 153 -1.50 7.63 -11.41
N ALA A 154 -1.37 8.96 -11.33
CA ALA A 154 -1.84 9.88 -12.36
C ALA A 154 -1.27 9.55 -13.75
N ARG A 155 0.03 9.20 -13.83
CA ARG A 155 0.67 8.74 -15.07
C ARG A 155 0.13 7.39 -15.55
N MET A 156 -0.16 6.46 -14.63
CA MET A 156 -0.60 5.10 -14.95
C MET A 156 -2.06 5.01 -15.36
N MET A 157 -2.90 5.97 -14.99
CA MET A 157 -4.30 6.05 -15.42
C MET A 157 -4.46 6.16 -16.93
N GLN A 158 -3.50 6.79 -17.61
CA GLN A 158 -3.49 6.95 -19.06
C GLN A 158 -2.94 5.73 -19.82
N THR A 159 -2.59 4.63 -19.13
CA THR A 159 -1.99 3.44 -19.73
C THR A 159 -2.70 2.17 -19.28
N ASP A 160 -2.56 1.10 -20.07
CA ASP A 160 -3.01 -0.25 -19.71
C ASP A 160 -1.85 -1.14 -19.21
N LEU A 161 -0.75 -0.53 -18.78
CA LEU A 161 0.40 -1.28 -18.25
C LEU A 161 0.02 -2.05 -16.99
N THR A 162 0.65 -3.20 -16.82
CA THR A 162 0.55 -3.98 -15.58
C THR A 162 1.22 -3.23 -14.42
N VAL A 163 0.53 -3.18 -13.30
CA VAL A 163 1.01 -2.52 -12.08
C VAL A 163 1.18 -3.55 -10.97
N MET A 164 2.36 -3.53 -10.33
CA MET A 164 2.66 -4.34 -9.15
C MET A 164 2.68 -3.47 -7.91
N ILE A 165 1.75 -3.72 -6.99
CA ILE A 165 1.62 -2.98 -5.73
C ILE A 165 2.24 -3.82 -4.61
N THR A 166 3.28 -3.30 -3.96
CA THR A 166 3.92 -3.96 -2.82
C THR A 166 3.72 -3.15 -1.55
N GLY A 167 3.65 -3.80 -0.41
CA GLY A 167 3.50 -3.14 0.89
C GLY A 167 2.88 -4.04 1.93
N GLU A 168 3.05 -3.69 3.19
CA GLU A 168 2.54 -4.45 4.32
C GLU A 168 1.01 -4.63 4.27
N SER A 169 0.50 -5.59 5.03
CA SER A 169 -0.95 -5.77 5.18
C SER A 169 -1.58 -4.51 5.80
N GLY A 170 -2.77 -4.13 5.32
CA GLY A 170 -3.50 -2.96 5.85
C GLY A 170 -2.98 -1.60 5.40
N THR A 171 -2.04 -1.50 4.44
CA THR A 171 -1.54 -0.21 3.92
C THR A 171 -2.47 0.47 2.90
N GLY A 172 -3.48 -0.24 2.35
CA GLY A 172 -4.44 0.27 1.38
C GLY A 172 -4.12 -0.12 -0.07
N LYS A 173 -3.46 -1.25 -0.34
CA LYS A 173 -3.14 -1.74 -1.70
C LYS A 173 -4.37 -1.87 -2.60
N GLU A 174 -5.49 -2.36 -2.05
CA GLU A 174 -6.76 -2.51 -2.78
C GLU A 174 -7.34 -1.15 -3.21
N LEU A 175 -7.25 -0.12 -2.35
CA LEU A 175 -7.70 1.24 -2.69
C LEU A 175 -6.91 1.83 -3.87
N VAL A 176 -5.60 1.52 -3.97
CA VAL A 176 -4.78 1.90 -5.12
C VAL A 176 -5.26 1.20 -6.40
N ALA A 177 -5.58 -0.09 -6.34
CA ALA A 177 -6.09 -0.84 -7.49
C ALA A 177 -7.46 -0.31 -7.93
N THR A 178 -8.35 -0.01 -6.99
CA THR A 178 -9.66 0.60 -7.24
C THR A 178 -9.51 1.96 -7.91
N ALA A 179 -8.62 2.81 -7.38
CA ALA A 179 -8.34 4.12 -7.98
C ALA A 179 -7.79 4.02 -9.41
N LEU A 180 -6.88 3.08 -9.69
CA LEU A 180 -6.35 2.82 -11.04
C LEU A 180 -7.44 2.38 -12.03
N HIS A 181 -8.49 1.74 -11.56
CA HIS A 181 -9.64 1.37 -12.39
C HIS A 181 -10.61 2.54 -12.57
N GLU A 182 -11.11 3.13 -11.48
CA GLU A 182 -12.16 4.16 -11.48
C GLU A 182 -11.75 5.43 -12.23
N TYR A 183 -10.46 5.80 -12.15
CA TYR A 183 -9.92 6.97 -12.84
C TYR A 183 -9.10 6.61 -14.09
N GLY A 184 -9.06 5.30 -14.45
CA GLY A 184 -8.32 4.80 -15.60
C GLY A 184 -9.15 4.73 -16.88
N ARG A 185 -8.48 4.31 -17.99
CA ARG A 185 -9.13 4.13 -19.29
C ARG A 185 -10.28 3.12 -19.29
N ARG A 186 -10.22 2.15 -18.39
CA ARG A 186 -11.19 1.02 -18.31
C ARG A 186 -12.26 1.22 -17.24
N LYS A 187 -12.47 2.46 -16.78
CA LYS A 187 -13.44 2.79 -15.72
C LYS A 187 -14.88 2.35 -15.99
N ASN A 188 -15.26 2.22 -17.27
CA ASN A 188 -16.58 1.77 -17.68
C ASN A 188 -16.67 0.24 -17.82
N GLY A 189 -15.56 -0.48 -17.68
CA GLY A 189 -15.50 -1.94 -17.70
C GLY A 189 -15.68 -2.54 -16.30
N PRO A 190 -15.70 -3.87 -16.18
CA PRO A 190 -15.79 -4.52 -14.88
C PRO A 190 -14.48 -4.38 -14.09
N PHE A 191 -14.59 -4.17 -12.76
CA PHE A 191 -13.51 -4.33 -11.80
C PHE A 191 -13.72 -5.64 -11.04
N ILE A 192 -12.84 -6.60 -11.24
CA ILE A 192 -12.91 -7.91 -10.59
C ILE A 192 -11.70 -8.05 -9.67
N ALA A 193 -11.94 -8.16 -8.37
CA ALA A 193 -10.93 -8.42 -7.37
C ALA A 193 -10.96 -9.89 -6.95
N ILE A 194 -9.77 -10.46 -6.75
CA ILE A 194 -9.62 -11.82 -6.22
C ILE A 194 -8.41 -11.83 -5.27
N ASN A 195 -8.64 -12.35 -4.06
CA ASN A 195 -7.59 -12.54 -3.06
C ASN A 195 -7.15 -14.01 -3.05
N MET A 196 -5.88 -14.26 -3.41
CA MET A 196 -5.32 -15.61 -3.52
C MET A 196 -5.24 -16.32 -2.16
N ALA A 197 -5.00 -15.59 -1.08
CA ALA A 197 -4.92 -16.17 0.26
C ALA A 197 -6.27 -16.65 0.81
N ALA A 198 -7.37 -16.13 0.28
CA ALA A 198 -8.73 -16.50 0.71
C ALA A 198 -9.29 -17.76 0.01
N ILE A 199 -8.59 -18.28 -0.99
CA ILE A 199 -9.07 -19.39 -1.82
C ILE A 199 -8.20 -20.63 -1.55
N PRO A 200 -8.81 -21.83 -1.38
CA PRO A 200 -8.05 -23.08 -1.33
C PRO A 200 -7.17 -23.24 -2.57
N ARG A 201 -5.91 -23.63 -2.40
CA ARG A 201 -4.92 -23.70 -3.48
C ARG A 201 -5.40 -24.51 -4.69
N ASP A 202 -6.07 -25.62 -4.46
CA ASP A 202 -6.58 -26.50 -5.51
C ASP A 202 -7.71 -25.87 -6.34
N LEU A 203 -8.35 -24.82 -5.84
CA LEU A 203 -9.45 -24.12 -6.52
C LEU A 203 -9.02 -22.85 -7.26
N ILE A 204 -7.81 -22.33 -6.98
CA ILE A 204 -7.33 -21.05 -7.55
C ILE A 204 -7.35 -21.08 -9.09
N GLU A 205 -6.89 -22.17 -9.71
CA GLU A 205 -6.95 -22.29 -11.18
C GLU A 205 -8.37 -22.24 -11.73
N SER A 206 -9.29 -22.98 -11.09
CA SER A 206 -10.70 -23.01 -11.49
C SER A 206 -11.39 -21.65 -11.29
N GLU A 207 -11.09 -20.94 -10.21
CA GLU A 207 -11.63 -19.60 -9.97
C GLU A 207 -11.08 -18.58 -10.97
N LEU A 208 -9.80 -18.63 -11.29
CA LEU A 208 -9.21 -17.69 -12.24
C LEU A 208 -9.63 -17.92 -13.67
N PHE A 209 -9.50 -19.16 -14.16
CA PHE A 209 -9.63 -19.50 -15.58
C PHE A 209 -10.96 -20.16 -15.93
N GLY A 210 -11.79 -20.51 -14.92
CA GLY A 210 -13.00 -21.29 -15.12
C GLY A 210 -12.73 -22.77 -15.41
N HIS A 211 -13.78 -23.57 -15.44
CA HIS A 211 -13.67 -25.01 -15.71
C HIS A 211 -14.81 -25.51 -16.60
N GLU A 212 -14.50 -26.54 -17.38
CA GLU A 212 -15.49 -27.31 -18.15
C GLU A 212 -16.17 -28.35 -17.25
N LYS A 213 -17.36 -28.76 -17.65
CA LYS A 213 -18.09 -29.86 -16.99
C LYS A 213 -17.23 -31.12 -16.97
N GLY A 214 -17.05 -31.71 -15.79
CA GLY A 214 -16.24 -32.94 -15.60
C GLY A 214 -14.73 -32.71 -15.50
N ALA A 215 -14.26 -31.49 -15.38
CA ALA A 215 -12.82 -31.18 -15.28
C ALA A 215 -12.15 -31.73 -14.01
N PHE A 216 -12.92 -31.89 -12.92
CA PHE A 216 -12.51 -32.51 -11.66
C PHE A 216 -13.69 -33.07 -10.90
N THR A 217 -13.46 -33.86 -9.84
CA THR A 217 -14.52 -34.41 -9.00
C THR A 217 -15.33 -33.31 -8.34
N GLY A 218 -16.60 -33.12 -8.74
CA GLY A 218 -17.46 -32.03 -8.29
C GLY A 218 -17.75 -30.95 -9.36
N ALA A 219 -17.09 -30.96 -10.52
CA ALA A 219 -17.37 -30.08 -11.64
C ALA A 219 -18.66 -30.50 -12.40
N ASN A 220 -19.82 -30.32 -11.77
CA ASN A 220 -21.12 -30.71 -12.35
C ASN A 220 -21.54 -29.84 -13.52
N ASN A 221 -21.17 -28.58 -13.56
CA ASN A 221 -21.48 -27.61 -14.60
C ASN A 221 -20.21 -26.88 -15.04
N ARG A 222 -20.23 -26.22 -16.20
CA ARG A 222 -19.22 -25.24 -16.59
C ARG A 222 -19.34 -24.01 -15.70
N SER A 223 -18.21 -23.48 -15.28
CA SER A 223 -18.13 -22.20 -14.54
C SER A 223 -17.21 -21.21 -15.27
N SER A 224 -17.66 -19.96 -15.39
CA SER A 224 -16.84 -18.86 -15.90
C SER A 224 -15.80 -18.43 -14.87
N GLY A 225 -14.55 -18.24 -15.32
CA GLY A 225 -13.46 -17.75 -14.47
C GLY A 225 -13.44 -16.23 -14.32
N ARG A 226 -12.57 -15.73 -13.41
CA ARG A 226 -12.40 -14.29 -13.18
C ARG A 226 -11.87 -13.55 -14.41
N PHE A 227 -11.04 -14.20 -15.25
CA PHE A 227 -10.60 -13.63 -16.51
C PHE A 227 -11.76 -13.37 -17.50
N GLU A 228 -12.74 -14.27 -17.57
CA GLU A 228 -13.94 -14.07 -18.40
C GLU A 228 -14.78 -12.91 -17.86
N GLN A 229 -14.96 -12.84 -16.53
CA GLN A 229 -15.72 -11.79 -15.86
C GLN A 229 -15.06 -10.40 -15.98
N ALA A 230 -13.73 -10.34 -15.99
CA ALA A 230 -12.96 -9.10 -16.07
C ALA A 230 -12.76 -8.60 -17.51
N ASN A 231 -13.27 -9.31 -18.53
CA ASN A 231 -13.00 -8.97 -19.93
C ASN A 231 -13.47 -7.55 -20.28
N GLY A 232 -12.62 -6.77 -20.93
CA GLY A 232 -12.82 -5.34 -21.20
C GLY A 232 -12.56 -4.41 -20.00
N GLY A 233 -12.21 -4.96 -18.84
CA GLY A 233 -12.03 -4.23 -17.58
C GLY A 233 -10.67 -4.44 -16.92
N THR A 234 -10.68 -4.52 -15.59
CA THR A 234 -9.49 -4.68 -14.75
C THR A 234 -9.64 -5.89 -13.83
N LEU A 235 -8.62 -6.74 -13.78
CA LEU A 235 -8.49 -7.84 -12.83
C LEU A 235 -7.45 -7.48 -11.78
N PHE A 236 -7.88 -7.39 -10.53
CA PHE A 236 -7.03 -7.17 -9.39
C PHE A 236 -6.70 -8.49 -8.70
N LEU A 237 -5.41 -8.85 -8.69
CA LEU A 237 -4.87 -10.07 -8.10
C LEU A 237 -4.22 -9.71 -6.76
N ASP A 238 -4.96 -9.84 -5.66
CA ASP A 238 -4.43 -9.59 -4.33
C ASP A 238 -3.71 -10.81 -3.78
N GLU A 239 -2.66 -10.57 -3.01
CA GLU A 239 -1.76 -11.56 -2.41
C GLU A 239 -1.21 -12.55 -3.46
N ILE A 240 -0.71 -12.02 -4.59
CA ILE A 240 -0.20 -12.83 -5.72
C ILE A 240 0.91 -13.80 -5.31
N GLY A 241 1.64 -13.52 -4.22
CA GLY A 241 2.67 -14.39 -3.65
C GLY A 241 2.13 -15.69 -3.05
N ASP A 242 0.80 -15.85 -2.94
CA ASP A 242 0.14 -17.09 -2.50
C ASP A 242 -0.31 -17.99 -3.65
N MET A 243 -0.14 -17.54 -4.89
CA MET A 243 -0.55 -18.28 -6.08
C MET A 243 0.28 -19.54 -6.28
N PRO A 244 -0.33 -20.74 -6.49
CA PRO A 244 0.37 -21.98 -6.81
C PRO A 244 1.17 -21.89 -8.14
N ILE A 245 2.26 -22.64 -8.25
CA ILE A 245 3.15 -22.63 -9.42
C ILE A 245 2.42 -22.97 -10.73
N GLU A 246 1.45 -23.87 -10.65
CA GLU A 246 0.63 -24.27 -11.79
C GLU A 246 -0.18 -23.07 -12.32
N ALA A 247 -0.84 -22.34 -11.42
CA ALA A 247 -1.61 -21.14 -11.76
C ALA A 247 -0.69 -20.01 -12.25
N GLN A 248 0.52 -19.85 -11.66
CA GLN A 248 1.52 -18.89 -12.15
C GLN A 248 1.92 -19.15 -13.61
N THR A 249 2.06 -20.43 -13.99
CA THR A 249 2.40 -20.83 -15.37
C THR A 249 1.29 -20.44 -16.35
N ARG A 250 0.03 -20.61 -15.96
CA ARG A 250 -1.12 -20.20 -16.79
C ARG A 250 -1.25 -18.67 -16.88
N LEU A 251 -1.07 -17.98 -15.77
CA LEU A 251 -1.08 -16.51 -15.73
C LEU A 251 0.00 -15.92 -16.65
N LEU A 252 1.20 -16.49 -16.64
CA LEU A 252 2.26 -16.08 -17.53
C LEU A 252 1.87 -16.17 -19.02
N ARG A 253 1.18 -17.26 -19.42
CA ARG A 253 0.67 -17.40 -20.78
C ARG A 253 -0.33 -16.32 -21.14
N VAL A 254 -1.25 -16.00 -20.22
CA VAL A 254 -2.21 -14.89 -20.42
C VAL A 254 -1.50 -13.58 -20.65
N LEU A 255 -0.50 -13.26 -19.83
CA LEU A 255 0.29 -12.02 -19.94
C LEU A 255 1.13 -11.95 -21.23
N GLN A 256 1.52 -13.09 -21.79
CA GLN A 256 2.34 -13.16 -23.02
C GLN A 256 1.50 -13.21 -24.29
N GLN A 257 0.43 -14.00 -24.30
CA GLN A 257 -0.33 -14.34 -25.50
C GLN A 257 -1.69 -13.63 -25.56
N GLY A 258 -2.18 -13.09 -24.46
CA GLY A 258 -3.51 -12.47 -24.38
C GLY A 258 -4.65 -13.50 -24.48
N GLU A 259 -4.37 -14.78 -24.15
CA GLU A 259 -5.37 -15.85 -24.19
C GLU A 259 -5.15 -16.87 -23.08
N TYR A 260 -6.21 -17.56 -22.70
CA TYR A 260 -6.19 -18.63 -21.70
C TYR A 260 -7.08 -19.80 -22.12
N MET A 261 -6.96 -20.92 -21.39
CA MET A 261 -7.85 -22.08 -21.51
C MET A 261 -8.51 -22.35 -20.16
N THR A 262 -9.79 -22.73 -20.17
CA THR A 262 -10.49 -23.25 -18.99
C THR A 262 -9.84 -24.54 -18.47
N VAL A 263 -10.02 -24.86 -17.21
CA VAL A 263 -9.57 -26.15 -16.66
C VAL A 263 -10.37 -27.28 -17.33
N GLY A 264 -9.68 -28.25 -17.93
CA GLY A 264 -10.27 -29.30 -18.76
C GLY A 264 -10.69 -28.88 -20.18
N GLY A 265 -10.59 -27.59 -20.53
CA GLY A 265 -10.86 -27.08 -21.88
C GLY A 265 -9.66 -27.23 -22.82
N ARG A 266 -9.95 -27.23 -24.15
CA ARG A 266 -8.90 -27.32 -25.19
C ARG A 266 -8.91 -26.11 -26.12
N THR A 267 -9.88 -25.23 -26.00
CA THR A 267 -10.03 -24.08 -26.90
C THR A 267 -9.41 -22.83 -26.21
N PRO A 268 -8.48 -22.12 -26.85
CA PRO A 268 -7.95 -20.87 -26.35
C PRO A 268 -9.04 -19.78 -26.40
N ILE A 269 -9.15 -19.00 -25.32
CA ILE A 269 -10.09 -17.89 -25.17
C ILE A 269 -9.26 -16.61 -25.10
N LYS A 270 -9.48 -15.69 -26.02
CA LYS A 270 -8.85 -14.36 -26.00
C LYS A 270 -9.41 -13.52 -24.87
N THR A 271 -8.54 -12.77 -24.22
CA THR A 271 -8.92 -11.87 -23.14
C THR A 271 -8.28 -10.51 -23.31
N ASP A 272 -9.05 -9.46 -23.05
CA ASP A 272 -8.60 -8.08 -23.01
C ASP A 272 -8.81 -7.53 -21.60
N VAL A 273 -7.83 -7.77 -20.72
CA VAL A 273 -7.91 -7.45 -19.30
C VAL A 273 -6.66 -6.69 -18.86
N ARG A 274 -6.84 -5.54 -18.19
CA ARG A 274 -5.75 -4.88 -17.46
C ARG A 274 -5.50 -5.62 -16.16
N ILE A 275 -4.25 -5.98 -15.88
CA ILE A 275 -3.86 -6.67 -14.65
C ILE A 275 -3.21 -5.71 -13.67
N VAL A 276 -3.72 -5.71 -12.43
CA VAL A 276 -3.10 -5.07 -11.27
C VAL A 276 -2.85 -6.16 -10.25
N ALA A 277 -1.62 -6.34 -9.82
CA ALA A 277 -1.24 -7.36 -8.83
C ALA A 277 -0.78 -6.71 -7.53
N ALA A 278 -1.08 -7.32 -6.39
CA ALA A 278 -0.63 -6.84 -5.08
C ALA A 278 -0.07 -7.98 -4.23
N THR A 279 0.88 -7.65 -3.35
CA THR A 279 1.43 -8.59 -2.38
C THR A 279 2.06 -7.86 -1.19
N ASN A 280 2.05 -8.52 -0.03
CA ASN A 280 2.81 -8.14 1.15
C ASN A 280 4.12 -8.95 1.30
N LYS A 281 4.36 -9.96 0.43
CA LYS A 281 5.50 -10.85 0.49
C LYS A 281 6.68 -10.35 -0.34
N ASP A 282 7.89 -10.71 0.08
CA ASP A 282 9.09 -10.52 -0.74
C ASP A 282 9.14 -11.59 -1.83
N LEU A 283 8.71 -11.20 -3.05
CA LEU A 283 8.72 -12.10 -4.20
C LEU A 283 10.13 -12.50 -4.62
N LYS A 284 11.16 -11.68 -4.38
CA LYS A 284 12.55 -12.06 -4.68
C LYS A 284 13.03 -13.20 -3.79
N GLN A 285 12.67 -13.16 -2.51
CA GLN A 285 12.92 -14.27 -1.59
C GLN A 285 12.16 -15.52 -2.01
N GLN A 286 10.88 -15.40 -2.43
CA GLN A 286 10.10 -16.55 -2.92
C GLN A 286 10.67 -17.14 -4.22
N ILE A 287 11.22 -16.32 -5.12
CA ILE A 287 11.93 -16.80 -6.32
C ILE A 287 13.15 -17.64 -5.91
N ALA A 288 13.96 -17.16 -4.97
CA ALA A 288 15.11 -17.91 -4.48
C ALA A 288 14.72 -19.24 -3.82
N GLN A 289 13.52 -19.34 -3.24
CA GLN A 289 12.95 -20.56 -2.63
C GLN A 289 12.23 -21.46 -3.66
N GLY A 290 12.11 -21.07 -4.93
CA GLY A 290 11.36 -21.81 -5.94
C GLY A 290 9.83 -21.78 -5.78
N LEU A 291 9.30 -20.87 -4.95
CA LEU A 291 7.86 -20.69 -4.70
C LEU A 291 7.19 -19.71 -5.66
N PHE A 292 7.97 -18.87 -6.33
CA PHE A 292 7.48 -17.93 -7.34
C PHE A 292 8.39 -17.95 -8.57
N ARG A 293 7.80 -17.85 -9.76
CA ARG A 293 8.55 -17.89 -11.01
C ARG A 293 9.15 -16.53 -11.34
N GLU A 294 10.42 -16.53 -11.70
CA GLU A 294 11.16 -15.32 -12.06
C GLU A 294 10.61 -14.65 -13.34
N ASP A 295 10.22 -15.46 -14.34
CA ASP A 295 9.66 -14.97 -15.61
C ASP A 295 8.32 -14.26 -15.41
N LEU A 296 7.45 -14.77 -14.53
CA LEU A 296 6.21 -14.13 -14.14
C LEU A 296 6.46 -12.82 -13.38
N TYR A 297 7.43 -12.81 -12.48
CA TYR A 297 7.79 -11.60 -11.74
C TYR A 297 8.14 -10.44 -12.69
N TYR A 298 9.01 -10.64 -13.65
CA TYR A 298 9.38 -9.58 -14.62
C TYR A 298 8.21 -9.15 -15.50
N ARG A 299 7.26 -10.02 -15.77
CA ARG A 299 6.07 -9.68 -16.58
C ARG A 299 5.02 -8.92 -15.78
N LEU A 300 4.90 -9.15 -14.47
CA LEU A 300 4.00 -8.42 -13.57
C LEU A 300 4.61 -7.09 -13.12
N ASN A 301 5.90 -7.05 -12.85
CA ASN A 301 6.59 -5.90 -12.27
C ASN A 301 7.03 -4.88 -13.33
N VAL A 302 6.09 -4.48 -14.22
CA VAL A 302 6.33 -3.45 -15.24
C VAL A 302 6.37 -2.07 -14.60
N VAL A 303 5.38 -1.77 -13.75
CA VAL A 303 5.34 -0.54 -12.97
C VAL A 303 5.21 -0.89 -11.49
N PRO A 304 6.30 -0.82 -10.73
CA PRO A 304 6.24 -1.06 -9.29
C PRO A 304 5.69 0.15 -8.54
N ILE A 305 4.74 -0.08 -7.63
CA ILE A 305 4.23 0.89 -6.66
C ILE A 305 4.44 0.31 -5.27
N ARG A 306 5.25 0.98 -4.42
CA ARG A 306 5.43 0.59 -3.03
C ARG A 306 4.53 1.43 -2.13
N MET A 307 3.57 0.79 -1.46
CA MET A 307 2.76 1.43 -0.43
C MET A 307 3.57 1.58 0.86
N PRO A 308 3.75 2.80 1.37
CA PRO A 308 4.47 3.01 2.63
C PRO A 308 3.68 2.46 3.81
N ALA A 309 4.39 1.89 4.77
CA ALA A 309 3.81 1.56 6.06
C ALA A 309 3.35 2.84 6.79
N LEU A 310 2.37 2.75 7.69
CA LEU A 310 1.83 3.93 8.38
C LEU A 310 2.88 4.67 9.21
N ARG A 311 3.86 3.93 9.76
CA ARG A 311 5.03 4.50 10.46
C ARG A 311 5.98 5.30 9.57
N GLU A 312 5.91 5.15 8.24
CA GLU A 312 6.70 5.91 7.26
C GLU A 312 5.96 7.19 6.80
N ARG A 313 4.69 7.37 7.22
CA ARG A 313 3.81 8.50 6.87
C ARG A 313 3.04 9.04 8.08
N LEU A 314 3.75 9.26 9.19
CA LEU A 314 3.15 9.69 10.47
C LEU A 314 2.37 11.02 10.37
N GLU A 315 2.74 11.87 9.42
CA GLU A 315 2.05 13.14 9.15
C GLU A 315 0.58 12.94 8.72
N ASP A 316 0.28 11.81 8.08
CA ASP A 316 -1.03 11.49 7.56
C ASP A 316 -2.01 10.98 8.63
N ILE A 317 -1.52 10.58 9.82
CA ILE A 317 -2.35 9.97 10.87
C ILE A 317 -3.50 10.89 11.28
N GLY A 318 -3.23 12.19 11.44
CA GLY A 318 -4.28 13.14 11.81
C GLY A 318 -5.40 13.28 10.76
N ASP A 319 -5.04 13.23 9.47
CA ASP A 319 -6.01 13.29 8.36
C ASP A 319 -6.81 11.99 8.27
N LEU A 320 -6.15 10.84 8.41
CA LEU A 320 -6.79 9.52 8.43
C LEU A 320 -7.78 9.38 9.58
N VAL A 321 -7.42 9.80 10.80
CA VAL A 321 -8.32 9.76 11.96
C VAL A 321 -9.56 10.62 11.72
N ARG A 322 -9.39 11.85 11.20
CA ARG A 322 -10.53 12.73 10.87
C ARG A 322 -11.45 12.10 9.82
N HIS A 323 -10.87 11.48 8.81
CA HIS A 323 -11.62 10.79 7.78
C HIS A 323 -12.42 9.61 8.36
N PHE A 324 -11.80 8.75 9.17
CA PHE A 324 -12.49 7.62 9.77
C PHE A 324 -13.59 8.03 10.74
N PHE A 325 -13.43 9.13 11.49
CA PHE A 325 -14.53 9.69 12.27
C PHE A 325 -15.68 10.19 11.38
N LYS A 326 -15.38 10.80 10.21
CA LYS A 326 -16.40 11.21 9.25
C LYS A 326 -17.15 10.00 8.69
N LEU A 327 -16.44 8.93 8.31
CA LEU A 327 -17.05 7.68 7.86
C LEU A 327 -17.94 7.05 8.94
N ALA A 328 -17.42 6.92 10.16
CA ALA A 328 -18.18 6.39 11.28
C ALA A 328 -19.48 7.21 11.57
N ASN A 329 -19.42 8.53 11.43
CA ASN A 329 -20.60 9.38 11.54
C ASN A 329 -21.62 9.14 10.40
N ASN A 330 -21.15 8.91 9.17
CA ASN A 330 -22.01 8.56 8.03
C ASN A 330 -22.69 7.20 8.23
N ASP A 331 -22.01 6.26 8.92
CA ASP A 331 -22.54 4.94 9.31
C ASP A 331 -23.53 5.04 10.50
N GLY A 332 -23.86 6.27 10.96
CA GLY A 332 -24.83 6.51 12.05
C GLY A 332 -24.24 6.51 13.46
N LEU A 333 -22.92 6.45 13.60
CA LEU A 333 -22.25 6.59 14.90
C LEU A 333 -22.13 8.06 15.32
N ALA A 334 -21.90 8.30 16.61
CA ALA A 334 -21.78 9.65 17.15
C ALA A 334 -20.62 10.43 16.53
N LYS A 335 -20.85 11.71 16.22
CA LYS A 335 -19.79 12.60 15.75
C LYS A 335 -18.72 12.78 16.82
N LYS A 336 -17.47 12.53 16.48
CA LYS A 336 -16.32 12.60 17.37
C LYS A 336 -15.26 13.56 16.87
N ARG A 337 -14.46 14.04 17.82
CA ARG A 337 -13.21 14.78 17.56
C ARG A 337 -12.10 14.14 18.38
N ILE A 338 -10.86 14.43 18.05
CA ILE A 338 -9.69 13.95 18.78
C ILE A 338 -8.83 15.14 19.20
N SER A 339 -8.33 15.12 20.42
CA SER A 339 -7.43 16.14 20.93
C SER A 339 -6.07 16.07 20.22
N HIS A 340 -5.34 17.20 20.19
CA HIS A 340 -4.00 17.27 19.58
C HIS A 340 -3.02 16.29 20.25
N ASP A 341 -3.02 16.23 21.57
CA ASP A 341 -2.12 15.34 22.33
C ASP A 341 -2.40 13.87 22.07
N ALA A 342 -3.66 13.50 21.85
CA ALA A 342 -4.05 12.16 21.46
C ALA A 342 -3.52 11.81 20.04
N VAL A 343 -3.58 12.75 19.08
CA VAL A 343 -2.99 12.54 17.74
C VAL A 343 -1.47 12.36 17.83
N GLU A 344 -0.78 13.18 18.64
CA GLU A 344 0.67 13.04 18.83
C GLU A 344 1.04 11.71 19.49
N ARG A 345 0.18 11.17 20.34
CA ARG A 345 0.36 9.82 20.92
C ARG A 345 0.20 8.73 19.85
N LEU A 346 -0.81 8.85 18.96
CA LEU A 346 -1.02 7.93 17.84
C LEU A 346 0.19 7.91 16.88
N LYS A 347 0.84 9.04 16.63
CA LYS A 347 2.06 9.13 15.80
C LYS A 347 3.26 8.37 16.38
N ARG A 348 3.28 8.13 17.69
CA ARG A 348 4.37 7.39 18.35
C ARG A 348 4.15 5.88 18.41
N TYR A 349 3.02 5.39 17.93
CA TYR A 349 2.73 3.96 17.90
C TYR A 349 3.21 3.35 16.57
N ASN A 350 3.63 2.09 16.59
CA ASN A 350 4.29 1.45 15.45
C ASN A 350 3.34 0.97 14.34
N TRP A 351 2.06 0.84 14.63
CA TRP A 351 1.01 0.44 13.69
C TRP A 351 1.34 -0.84 12.90
N PRO A 352 1.52 -2.01 13.54
CA PRO A 352 1.80 -3.25 12.84
C PRO A 352 0.71 -3.66 11.84
N GLY A 353 -0.55 -3.34 12.09
CA GLY A 353 -1.69 -3.51 11.17
C GLY A 353 -1.96 -2.32 10.26
N ASN A 354 -1.08 -1.30 10.29
CA ASN A 354 -1.14 -0.12 9.42
C ASN A 354 -2.48 0.64 9.49
N VAL A 355 -3.02 1.07 8.35
CA VAL A 355 -4.26 1.87 8.26
C VAL A 355 -5.48 1.08 8.72
N ARG A 356 -5.51 -0.24 8.48
CA ARG A 356 -6.61 -1.10 8.93
C ARG A 356 -6.71 -1.14 10.47
N GLU A 357 -5.59 -1.17 11.16
CA GLU A 357 -5.53 -1.13 12.62
C GLU A 357 -5.99 0.25 13.14
N LEU A 358 -5.53 1.33 12.52
CA LEU A 358 -5.97 2.68 12.85
C LEU A 358 -7.49 2.88 12.65
N GLU A 359 -8.03 2.39 11.53
CA GLU A 359 -9.47 2.41 11.25
C GLU A 359 -10.25 1.67 12.32
N ASN A 360 -9.82 0.46 12.69
CA ASN A 360 -10.47 -0.33 13.75
C ASN A 360 -10.42 0.37 15.10
N LEU A 361 -9.28 1.00 15.46
CA LEU A 361 -9.18 1.80 16.67
C LEU A 361 -10.18 2.96 16.65
N VAL A 362 -10.24 3.73 15.57
CA VAL A 362 -11.16 4.88 15.46
C VAL A 362 -12.63 4.43 15.52
N ARG A 363 -12.99 3.31 14.91
CA ARG A 363 -14.34 2.72 15.02
C ARG A 363 -14.68 2.32 16.45
N ARG A 364 -13.74 1.70 17.19
CA ARG A 364 -13.92 1.36 18.60
C ARG A 364 -14.08 2.62 19.47
N LEU A 365 -13.19 3.61 19.29
CA LEU A 365 -13.28 4.89 19.98
C LEU A 365 -14.65 5.56 19.77
N THR A 366 -15.21 5.44 18.57
CA THR A 366 -16.52 6.01 18.26
C THR A 366 -17.65 5.23 18.90
N ALA A 367 -17.56 3.91 18.93
CA ALA A 367 -18.64 3.03 19.40
C ALA A 367 -18.68 2.91 20.93
N LEU A 368 -17.53 2.87 21.62
CA LEU A 368 -17.45 2.52 23.03
C LEU A 368 -17.44 3.73 23.96
N TYR A 369 -16.97 4.87 23.51
CA TYR A 369 -16.82 6.05 24.38
C TYR A 369 -17.91 7.08 24.11
N PRO A 370 -18.63 7.56 25.13
CA PRO A 370 -19.73 8.55 24.97
C PRO A 370 -19.21 9.98 24.72
N GLN A 371 -17.99 10.30 25.10
CA GLN A 371 -17.42 11.64 25.00
C GLN A 371 -17.34 12.11 23.54
N GLU A 372 -17.68 13.37 23.27
CA GLU A 372 -17.58 13.97 21.92
C GLU A 372 -16.11 14.17 21.51
N GLU A 373 -15.24 14.49 22.48
CA GLU A 373 -13.81 14.66 22.26
C GLU A 373 -13.01 13.54 22.90
N ILE A 374 -12.25 12.83 22.09
CA ILE A 374 -11.37 11.74 22.54
C ILE A 374 -10.06 12.34 23.03
N GLN A 375 -9.81 12.18 24.33
CA GLN A 375 -8.63 12.67 25.02
C GLN A 375 -7.50 11.63 25.02
N LEU A 376 -6.29 12.07 25.44
CA LEU A 376 -5.08 11.25 25.47
C LEU A 376 -5.21 9.98 26.32
N ASP A 377 -5.84 10.08 27.49
CA ASP A 377 -6.03 8.97 28.44
C ASP A 377 -6.85 7.81 27.83
N ILE A 378 -7.89 8.15 27.06
CA ILE A 378 -8.70 7.17 26.33
C ILE A 378 -7.86 6.43 25.28
N VAL A 379 -7.07 7.19 24.49
CA VAL A 379 -6.19 6.60 23.47
C VAL A 379 -5.12 5.71 24.11
N GLU A 380 -4.53 6.13 25.25
CA GLU A 380 -3.56 5.31 25.96
C GLU A 380 -4.17 4.02 26.53
N GLN A 381 -5.39 4.09 27.02
CA GLN A 381 -6.12 2.92 27.51
C GLN A 381 -6.34 1.90 26.37
N GLU A 382 -6.80 2.36 25.21
CA GLU A 382 -7.05 1.50 24.05
C GLU A 382 -5.74 0.91 23.46
N LEU A 383 -4.70 1.70 23.35
CA LEU A 383 -3.40 1.21 22.85
C LEU A 383 -2.74 0.21 23.81
N LYS A 384 -2.94 0.34 25.14
CA LYS A 384 -2.47 -0.64 26.13
C LYS A 384 -3.29 -1.95 26.09
N SER A 385 -4.58 -1.87 25.79
CA SER A 385 -5.43 -3.07 25.63
C SER A 385 -5.10 -3.81 24.33
N GLU A 386 -4.48 -3.15 23.38
CA GLU A 386 -3.98 -3.70 22.09
C GLU A 386 -2.57 -4.27 22.16
N ASP A 387 -1.89 -4.34 23.30
CA ASP A 387 -0.67 -5.14 23.46
C ASP A 387 -0.85 -6.65 23.12
N TRP A 388 -2.01 -7.02 22.59
CA TRP A 388 -2.20 -8.17 21.69
C TRP A 388 -1.25 -8.14 20.47
N GLY A 389 -0.70 -6.98 20.09
CA GLY A 389 0.29 -6.83 19.03
C GLY A 389 1.62 -7.52 19.33
N GLU A 390 2.01 -7.66 20.59
CA GLU A 390 3.18 -8.48 20.95
C GLU A 390 2.91 -9.98 20.75
N ILE A 391 1.68 -10.43 20.93
CA ILE A 391 1.31 -11.84 20.69
C ILE A 391 1.22 -12.14 19.18
N HIS A 392 0.81 -11.18 18.35
CA HIS A 392 0.75 -11.35 16.89
C HIS A 392 2.10 -11.12 16.20
N SER A 393 2.97 -10.25 16.71
CA SER A 393 4.36 -10.15 16.23
C SER A 393 5.17 -11.41 16.58
N GLN A 394 4.83 -12.11 17.63
CA GLN A 394 5.39 -13.45 17.90
C GLN A 394 4.84 -14.52 16.95
N ASN A 395 3.59 -14.42 16.48
CA ASN A 395 3.01 -15.39 15.53
C ASN A 395 3.35 -15.13 14.05
N ILE A 396 3.67 -13.89 13.65
CA ILE A 396 4.16 -13.58 12.27
C ILE A 396 5.65 -13.92 12.12
N ALA A 397 6.40 -14.00 13.22
CA ALA A 397 7.80 -14.45 13.22
C ALA A 397 7.96 -15.98 13.06
N ILE A 398 6.88 -16.77 13.06
CA ILE A 398 6.93 -18.23 12.93
C ILE A 398 7.03 -18.74 11.47
N THR A 399 6.93 -17.85 10.47
CA THR A 399 7.13 -18.23 9.05
C THR A 399 8.54 -17.94 8.50
N GLY A 400 9.42 -17.31 9.27
CA GLY A 400 10.86 -17.34 9.03
C GLY A 400 11.48 -18.18 10.14
N SER A 401 12.12 -19.30 9.82
CA SER A 401 12.75 -20.21 10.77
C SER A 401 13.83 -19.52 11.61
N ILE A 402 13.39 -18.78 12.63
CA ILE A 402 14.33 -18.34 13.68
C ILE A 402 14.73 -19.61 14.44
N SER A 403 16.00 -19.94 14.43
CA SER A 403 16.49 -21.07 15.23
C SER A 403 16.24 -20.80 16.71
N ILE A 404 16.02 -21.87 17.50
CA ILE A 404 15.87 -21.74 18.95
C ILE A 404 17.06 -20.99 19.55
N GLY A 405 18.26 -21.14 18.95
CA GLY A 405 19.46 -20.40 19.34
C GLY A 405 19.33 -18.90 19.17
N GLU A 406 18.82 -18.43 18.02
CA GLU A 406 18.61 -16.99 17.77
C GLU A 406 17.55 -16.39 18.69
N ALA A 407 16.50 -17.13 19.03
CA ALA A 407 15.48 -16.70 19.98
C ALA A 407 16.06 -16.54 21.40
N VAL A 408 16.87 -17.49 21.83
CA VAL A 408 17.58 -17.45 23.12
C VAL A 408 18.57 -16.29 23.13
N GLU A 409 19.35 -16.09 22.07
CA GLU A 409 20.33 -14.99 21.96
C GLU A 409 19.67 -13.62 22.10
N ARG A 410 18.55 -13.37 21.38
CA ARG A 410 17.80 -12.12 21.51
C ARG A 410 17.25 -11.86 22.91
N ASN A 411 16.72 -12.91 23.56
CA ASN A 411 16.23 -12.80 24.92
C ASN A 411 17.37 -12.53 25.90
N MET A 412 18.51 -13.15 25.72
CA MET A 412 19.68 -12.90 26.56
C MET A 412 20.21 -11.48 26.37
N GLN A 413 20.29 -10.96 25.17
CA GLN A 413 20.69 -9.56 24.90
C GLN A 413 19.77 -8.57 25.63
N ARG A 414 18.44 -8.79 25.58
CA ARG A 414 17.47 -7.94 26.31
C ARG A 414 17.63 -8.07 27.83
N TYR A 415 17.81 -9.30 28.30
CA TYR A 415 18.00 -9.57 29.74
C TYR A 415 19.24 -8.90 30.27
N PHE A 416 20.39 -9.00 29.60
CA PHE A 416 21.60 -8.30 29.98
C PHE A 416 21.45 -6.76 29.88
N ALA A 417 20.78 -6.26 28.85
CA ALA A 417 20.52 -4.81 28.70
C ALA A 417 19.67 -4.23 29.84
N SER A 418 18.79 -5.05 30.46
CA SER A 418 17.97 -4.57 31.60
C SER A 418 18.75 -4.31 32.89
N PHE A 419 19.98 -4.82 32.99
CA PHE A 419 20.87 -4.58 34.14
C PHE A 419 21.87 -3.42 33.93
N GLY A 420 21.88 -2.80 32.75
CA GLY A 420 22.79 -1.70 32.41
C GLY A 420 24.26 -2.14 32.50
N GLU A 421 25.06 -1.47 33.35
CA GLU A 421 26.48 -1.82 33.57
C GLU A 421 26.68 -2.92 34.65
N GLN A 422 25.63 -3.37 35.32
CA GLN A 422 25.70 -4.41 36.34
C GLN A 422 25.56 -5.80 35.74
N LEU A 423 26.22 -6.80 36.34
CA LEU A 423 26.06 -8.19 35.95
C LEU A 423 24.78 -8.79 36.55
N PRO A 424 24.05 -9.65 35.80
CA PRO A 424 22.89 -10.35 36.32
C PRO A 424 23.24 -11.27 37.50
N PRO A 425 22.28 -11.62 38.38
CA PRO A 425 22.49 -12.48 39.50
C PRO A 425 22.88 -13.90 39.08
N SER A 426 23.55 -14.63 39.96
CA SER A 426 23.93 -16.03 39.73
C SER A 426 22.70 -16.95 39.58
N GLY A 427 22.81 -18.00 38.76
CA GLY A 427 21.72 -18.96 38.51
C GLY A 427 21.06 -18.78 37.13
N LEU A 428 21.58 -17.89 36.28
CA LEU A 428 21.02 -17.63 34.95
C LEU A 428 20.86 -18.91 34.10
N TYR A 429 21.80 -19.82 34.13
CA TYR A 429 21.72 -21.07 33.37
C TYR A 429 20.46 -21.87 33.73
N GLN A 430 20.20 -22.06 35.02
CA GLN A 430 19.05 -22.83 35.49
C GLN A 430 17.73 -22.14 35.08
N LYS A 431 17.66 -20.83 35.19
CA LYS A 431 16.49 -20.02 34.80
C LYS A 431 16.18 -20.16 33.31
N VAL A 432 17.18 -20.03 32.44
CA VAL A 432 17.01 -20.19 30.99
C VAL A 432 16.59 -21.60 30.64
N LEU A 433 17.19 -22.63 31.32
CA LEU A 433 16.85 -24.03 31.08
C LEU A 433 15.38 -24.31 31.42
N GLU A 434 14.87 -23.81 32.54
CA GLU A 434 13.48 -23.97 32.97
C GLU A 434 12.50 -23.29 32.00
N GLU A 435 12.83 -22.07 31.50
CA GLU A 435 12.02 -21.33 30.52
C GLU A 435 11.93 -22.07 29.16
N VAL A 436 12.96 -22.83 28.77
CA VAL A 436 12.96 -23.63 27.52
C VAL A 436 12.34 -25.00 27.73
N GLU A 437 12.60 -25.66 28.86
CA GLU A 437 12.10 -27.02 29.15
C GLU A 437 10.59 -27.05 29.36
N TYR A 438 10.01 -26.07 30.03
CA TYR A 438 8.58 -26.06 30.33
C TYR A 438 7.70 -26.12 29.05
N PRO A 439 7.85 -25.21 28.04
CA PRO A 439 7.05 -25.26 26.81
C PRO A 439 7.34 -26.50 25.96
N LEU A 440 8.60 -27.00 25.96
CA LEU A 440 8.97 -28.20 25.24
C LEU A 440 8.26 -29.45 25.80
N LEU A 441 8.26 -29.61 27.12
CA LEU A 441 7.56 -30.70 27.78
C LEU A 441 6.05 -30.62 27.61
N LEU A 442 5.49 -29.44 27.74
CA LEU A 442 4.07 -29.20 27.53
C LEU A 442 3.63 -29.54 26.10
N ALA A 443 4.37 -29.08 25.08
CA ALA A 443 4.09 -29.39 23.68
C ALA A 443 4.13 -30.90 23.38
N CYS A 444 5.16 -31.61 23.85
CA CYS A 444 5.28 -33.04 23.64
C CYS A 444 4.20 -33.85 24.38
N LEU A 445 3.84 -33.45 25.60
CA LEU A 445 2.80 -34.12 26.35
C LEU A 445 1.40 -33.84 25.76
N THR A 446 1.16 -32.66 25.25
CA THR A 446 -0.09 -32.32 24.53
C THR A 446 -0.21 -33.13 23.24
N ALA A 447 0.84 -33.17 22.41
CA ALA A 447 0.87 -33.96 21.17
C ALA A 447 0.66 -35.46 21.40
N THR A 448 1.14 -35.96 22.52
CA THR A 448 0.98 -37.39 22.91
C THR A 448 -0.26 -37.69 23.76
N LYS A 449 -1.17 -36.68 23.90
CA LYS A 449 -2.40 -36.77 24.72
C LYS A 449 -2.11 -37.29 26.15
N GLY A 450 -1.02 -36.81 26.75
CA GLY A 450 -0.59 -37.18 28.11
C GLY A 450 0.12 -38.51 28.21
N ASN A 451 0.44 -39.18 27.12
CA ASN A 451 1.18 -40.44 27.15
C ASN A 451 2.67 -40.18 27.40
N GLN A 452 3.11 -40.33 28.67
CA GLN A 452 4.48 -40.07 29.11
C GLN A 452 5.53 -41.02 28.50
N ILE A 453 5.16 -42.23 28.04
CA ILE A 453 6.09 -43.16 27.40
C ILE A 453 6.42 -42.61 26.00
N LYS A 454 5.40 -42.30 25.18
CA LYS A 454 5.60 -41.72 23.85
C LYS A 454 6.26 -40.36 23.91
N ALA A 455 5.93 -39.53 24.89
CA ALA A 455 6.58 -38.23 25.08
C ALA A 455 8.07 -38.39 25.44
N ALA A 456 8.42 -39.36 26.27
CA ALA A 456 9.82 -39.63 26.61
C ALA A 456 10.62 -40.10 25.39
N ASP A 457 10.04 -40.96 24.55
CA ASP A 457 10.66 -41.42 23.29
C ASP A 457 10.91 -40.27 22.32
N ILE A 458 9.92 -39.36 22.13
CA ILE A 458 10.05 -38.16 21.26
C ILE A 458 11.15 -37.23 21.79
N LEU A 459 11.24 -37.03 23.10
CA LEU A 459 12.21 -36.16 23.75
C LEU A 459 13.60 -36.79 23.90
N GLY A 460 13.76 -38.10 23.60
CA GLY A 460 15.01 -38.81 23.82
C GLY A 460 15.38 -38.94 25.31
N LEU A 461 14.39 -38.84 26.21
CA LEU A 461 14.58 -38.88 27.66
C LEU A 461 14.14 -40.23 28.26
N ASN A 462 14.81 -40.61 29.35
CA ASN A 462 14.31 -41.72 30.16
C ASN A 462 12.97 -41.33 30.82
N ARG A 463 12.01 -42.25 30.87
CA ARG A 463 10.68 -42.05 31.46
C ARG A 463 10.74 -41.47 32.89
N ASN A 464 11.70 -41.95 33.71
CA ASN A 464 11.84 -41.46 35.07
C ASN A 464 12.36 -40.02 35.12
N THR A 465 13.24 -39.65 34.19
CA THR A 465 13.75 -38.28 34.02
C THR A 465 12.61 -37.34 33.59
N LEU A 466 11.80 -37.78 32.63
CA LEU A 466 10.61 -36.99 32.21
C LEU A 466 9.65 -36.78 33.37
N ARG A 467 9.33 -37.81 34.14
CA ARG A 467 8.46 -37.72 35.33
C ARG A 467 8.98 -36.74 36.37
N LYS A 468 10.31 -36.77 36.63
CA LYS A 468 10.96 -35.87 37.56
C LYS A 468 10.80 -34.42 37.08
N LYS A 469 11.13 -34.13 35.81
CA LYS A 469 11.03 -32.78 35.22
C LYS A 469 9.60 -32.27 35.18
N VAL A 470 8.61 -33.08 34.81
CA VAL A 470 7.18 -32.72 34.83
C VAL A 470 6.72 -32.30 36.21
N ARG A 471 7.22 -32.97 37.27
CA ARG A 471 6.91 -32.64 38.66
C ARG A 471 7.61 -31.35 39.13
N GLU A 472 8.90 -31.22 38.81
CA GLU A 472 9.71 -30.06 39.19
C GLU A 472 9.22 -28.78 38.56
N LEU A 473 8.83 -28.84 37.28
CA LEU A 473 8.34 -27.69 36.50
C LEU A 473 6.82 -27.47 36.62
N GLY A 474 6.09 -28.32 37.36
CA GLY A 474 4.66 -28.16 37.62
C GLY A 474 3.78 -28.25 36.33
N VAL A 475 4.20 -29.03 35.33
CA VAL A 475 3.46 -29.17 34.07
C VAL A 475 2.17 -29.95 34.29
N ASN A 476 1.02 -29.29 34.28
CA ASN A 476 -0.31 -29.88 34.42
C ASN A 476 -0.95 -30.08 33.05
N ILE A 477 -1.31 -31.31 32.71
CA ILE A 477 -2.12 -31.62 31.55
C ILE A 477 -3.54 -31.82 32.04
N TYR A 478 -4.45 -30.92 31.68
CA TYR A 478 -5.87 -31.20 31.85
C TYR A 478 -6.25 -32.33 30.89
N LYS A 479 -6.63 -33.46 31.43
CA LYS A 479 -7.34 -34.50 30.69
C LYS A 479 -8.73 -33.94 30.43
N ASP A 480 -8.99 -33.46 29.19
CA ASP A 480 -10.36 -33.32 28.73
C ASP A 480 -11.01 -34.70 28.81
N VAL A 481 -11.95 -34.81 29.69
CA VAL A 481 -12.84 -35.97 29.81
C VAL A 481 -13.76 -35.94 28.62
N THR A 482 -13.61 -36.92 27.72
CA THR A 482 -14.52 -37.42 26.66
C THR A 482 -15.64 -36.52 26.20
#